data_2cc99f47d9c4fbde52e26143fed279e8
#
_entry.id   2cc99f47d9c4fbde52e26143fed279e8
#
_cell.length_a   1.000
_cell.length_b   1.000
_cell.length_c   1.000
_cell.angle_alpha   90.00
_cell.angle_beta   90.00
_cell.angle_gamma   90.00
#
_symmetry.space_group_name_H-M   'P 1'
#
loop_
_entity.id
_entity.type
_entity.pdbx_description
1 polymer ?
#
loop_
_entity_poly.entity_id
_entity_poly.type
_entity_poly.pdbx_seq_one_letter_code
_entity_poly.pdbx_strand_id
1 'polypeptide(L)'
;MSDFDRNYAATTRGVGADRAVIDAGLRAYMIRIYNYMAMGVALTGVVAWITFNAAVTETGGKLALTSFGQMIYSGPAVIVLFLGTLGLVVLISWRIDKLQPATALTLFMVYAGALGLMLSSIFLTYTGTSITRVFFISAASFGALSLYGYTTQRDLSPIGSFLMMGLIGLIIAMVVNIFLQSGPLGFVISAAGVLIFAGLTAWDTQKIKEMYDPNEDGTITGRKSVMGALTLYLDFINLFLFMLRFFGDRR
;
A
#
# COMPACT_ATOMS: atom_id res chain seq x y z
N MET A 1 16.59 29.69 -46.75
CA MET A 1 16.64 28.90 -45.49
C MET A 1 18.00 28.25 -45.46
N SER A 2 18.84 28.65 -44.51
CA SER A 2 20.22 28.16 -44.44
C SER A 2 20.23 26.71 -43.87
N ASP A 3 21.29 25.96 -44.19
CA ASP A 3 21.46 24.58 -43.69
C ASP A 3 21.53 24.54 -42.15
N PHE A 4 21.89 25.67 -41.53
CA PHE A 4 21.84 25.89 -40.10
C PHE A 4 20.40 25.83 -39.53
N ASP A 5 19.40 26.41 -40.22
CA ASP A 5 18.00 26.41 -39.81
C ASP A 5 17.38 25.00 -39.88
N ARG A 6 17.80 24.18 -40.87
CA ARG A 6 17.37 22.79 -41.03
C ARG A 6 17.94 21.89 -39.92
N ASN A 7 19.20 22.05 -39.57
CA ASN A 7 19.84 21.28 -38.51
C ASN A 7 19.26 21.63 -37.15
N TYR A 8 18.97 22.92 -36.87
CA TYR A 8 18.33 23.34 -35.62
C TYR A 8 16.90 22.80 -35.51
N ALA A 9 16.13 22.81 -36.59
CA ALA A 9 14.77 22.26 -36.63
C ALA A 9 14.75 20.72 -36.52
N ALA A 10 15.74 20.03 -37.07
CA ALA A 10 15.88 18.58 -36.94
C ALA A 10 16.27 18.15 -35.49
N THR A 11 17.20 18.90 -34.87
CA THR A 11 17.65 18.61 -33.49
C THR A 11 16.54 18.88 -32.46
N THR A 12 15.77 19.97 -32.61
CA THR A 12 14.65 20.29 -31.73
C THR A 12 13.48 19.30 -31.88
N ARG A 13 13.23 18.77 -33.09
CA ARG A 13 12.22 17.71 -33.29
C ARG A 13 12.62 16.38 -32.65
N GLY A 14 13.91 16.01 -32.72
CA GLY A 14 14.44 14.81 -32.08
C GLY A 14 14.26 14.86 -30.55
N VAL A 15 14.69 15.94 -29.92
CA VAL A 15 14.60 16.13 -28.45
C VAL A 15 13.15 16.15 -27.96
N GLY A 16 12.21 16.71 -28.73
CA GLY A 16 10.79 16.70 -28.39
C GLY A 16 10.14 15.30 -28.51
N ALA A 17 10.53 14.54 -29.52
CA ALA A 17 10.06 13.17 -29.72
C ALA A 17 10.59 12.23 -28.63
N ASP A 18 11.86 12.34 -28.25
CA ASP A 18 12.47 11.55 -27.19
C ASP A 18 11.82 11.82 -25.83
N ARG A 19 11.54 13.07 -25.49
CA ARG A 19 10.81 13.44 -24.27
C ARG A 19 9.40 12.86 -24.24
N ALA A 20 8.66 12.95 -25.36
CA ALA A 20 7.31 12.40 -25.42
C ALA A 20 7.29 10.86 -25.24
N VAL A 21 8.30 10.15 -25.74
CA VAL A 21 8.45 8.70 -25.54
C VAL A 21 8.77 8.37 -24.09
N ILE A 22 9.67 9.13 -23.46
CA ILE A 22 10.01 8.96 -22.03
C ILE A 22 8.78 9.21 -21.14
N ASP A 23 8.02 10.27 -21.39
CA ASP A 23 6.80 10.61 -20.65
C ASP A 23 5.72 9.53 -20.82
N ALA A 24 5.55 8.96 -22.02
CA ALA A 24 4.63 7.87 -22.27
C ALA A 24 5.05 6.57 -21.54
N GLY A 25 6.35 6.26 -21.53
CA GLY A 25 6.91 5.12 -20.82
C GLY A 25 6.74 5.24 -19.30
N LEU A 26 7.05 6.40 -18.72
CA LEU A 26 6.83 6.69 -17.31
C LEU A 26 5.36 6.55 -16.92
N ARG A 27 4.46 7.09 -17.74
CA ARG A 27 3.02 6.97 -17.50
C ARG A 27 2.57 5.50 -17.52
N ALA A 28 3.03 4.71 -18.49
CA ALA A 28 2.70 3.29 -18.56
C ALA A 28 3.24 2.51 -17.34
N TYR A 29 4.45 2.84 -16.88
CA TYR A 29 5.05 2.28 -15.68
C TYR A 29 4.21 2.59 -14.44
N MET A 30 3.83 3.83 -14.20
CA MET A 30 3.01 4.22 -13.06
C MET A 30 1.60 3.61 -13.09
N ILE A 31 0.95 3.57 -14.26
CA ILE A 31 -0.35 2.92 -14.42
C ILE A 31 -0.26 1.43 -14.06
N ARG A 32 0.81 0.74 -14.46
CA ARG A 32 1.04 -0.67 -14.09
C ARG A 32 1.14 -0.85 -12.58
N ILE A 33 1.86 0.03 -11.90
CA ILE A 33 2.02 0.02 -10.44
C ILE A 33 0.66 0.18 -9.74
N TYR A 34 -0.12 1.19 -10.13
CA TYR A 34 -1.45 1.41 -9.55
C TYR A 34 -2.41 0.25 -9.84
N ASN A 35 -2.34 -0.35 -11.02
CA ASN A 35 -3.16 -1.52 -11.34
C ASN A 35 -2.81 -2.72 -10.45
N TYR A 36 -1.52 -3.01 -10.26
CA TYR A 36 -1.08 -4.09 -9.37
C TYR A 36 -1.48 -3.81 -7.92
N MET A 37 -1.28 -2.59 -7.44
CA MET A 37 -1.72 -2.16 -6.11
C MET A 37 -3.23 -2.34 -5.94
N ALA A 38 -4.03 -1.84 -6.90
CA ALA A 38 -5.49 -1.93 -6.85
C ALA A 38 -5.98 -3.38 -6.86
N MET A 39 -5.35 -4.27 -7.66
CA MET A 39 -5.63 -5.71 -7.63
C MET A 39 -5.32 -6.32 -6.26
N GLY A 40 -4.20 -5.95 -5.65
CA GLY A 40 -3.84 -6.39 -4.30
C GLY A 40 -4.87 -5.94 -3.26
N VAL A 41 -5.26 -4.67 -3.28
CA VAL A 41 -6.27 -4.11 -2.36
C VAL A 41 -7.62 -4.79 -2.56
N ALA A 42 -8.06 -4.98 -3.80
CA ALA A 42 -9.31 -5.66 -4.12
C ALA A 42 -9.29 -7.12 -3.63
N LEU A 43 -8.19 -7.85 -3.88
CA LEU A 43 -8.02 -9.22 -3.40
C LEU A 43 -8.07 -9.30 -1.88
N THR A 44 -7.37 -8.40 -1.18
CA THR A 44 -7.40 -8.32 0.29
C THR A 44 -8.83 -8.11 0.80
N GLY A 45 -9.57 -7.16 0.21
CA GLY A 45 -10.94 -6.87 0.61
C GLY A 45 -11.89 -8.06 0.37
N VAL A 46 -11.81 -8.71 -0.79
CA VAL A 46 -12.61 -9.88 -1.13
C VAL A 46 -12.30 -11.05 -0.20
N VAL A 47 -11.02 -11.36 0.03
CA VAL A 47 -10.61 -12.44 0.94
C VAL A 47 -11.06 -12.14 2.36
N ALA A 48 -10.90 -10.90 2.84
CA ALA A 48 -11.33 -10.50 4.18
C ALA A 48 -12.85 -10.67 4.35
N TRP A 49 -13.64 -10.28 3.36
CA TRP A 49 -15.09 -10.41 3.39
C TRP A 49 -15.55 -11.88 3.35
N ILE A 50 -14.98 -12.68 2.44
CA ILE A 50 -15.29 -14.11 2.35
C ILE A 50 -14.92 -14.83 3.66
N THR A 51 -13.73 -14.54 4.19
CA THR A 51 -13.26 -15.16 5.45
C THR A 51 -14.19 -14.81 6.61
N PHE A 52 -14.59 -13.53 6.73
CA PHE A 52 -15.53 -13.11 7.77
C PHE A 52 -16.86 -13.86 7.66
N ASN A 53 -17.46 -13.93 6.47
CA ASN A 53 -18.73 -14.61 6.28
C ASN A 53 -18.65 -16.14 6.54
N ALA A 54 -17.50 -16.77 6.29
CA ALA A 54 -17.27 -18.17 6.62
C ALA A 54 -16.99 -18.40 8.12
N ALA A 55 -16.34 -17.41 8.77
CA ALA A 55 -15.88 -17.50 10.16
C ALA A 55 -16.96 -17.13 11.19
N VAL A 56 -18.00 -16.39 10.76
CA VAL A 56 -18.99 -15.81 11.65
C VAL A 56 -20.40 -16.21 11.20
N THR A 57 -21.24 -16.58 12.16
CA THR A 57 -22.68 -16.80 11.95
C THR A 57 -23.46 -15.90 12.90
N GLU A 58 -24.66 -15.49 12.49
CA GLU A 58 -25.55 -14.70 13.33
C GLU A 58 -26.57 -15.63 13.98
N THR A 59 -26.55 -15.69 15.31
CA THR A 59 -27.46 -16.50 16.10
C THR A 59 -28.14 -15.62 17.16
N GLY A 60 -29.44 -15.42 17.01
CA GLY A 60 -30.21 -14.61 17.96
C GLY A 60 -29.79 -13.13 18.03
N GLY A 61 -29.37 -12.53 16.92
CA GLY A 61 -28.91 -11.14 16.85
C GLY A 61 -27.50 -10.90 17.42
N LYS A 62 -26.75 -11.97 17.72
CA LYS A 62 -25.35 -11.90 18.17
C LYS A 62 -24.45 -12.63 17.20
N LEU A 63 -23.25 -12.09 17.00
CA LEU A 63 -22.22 -12.74 16.22
C LEU A 63 -21.63 -13.91 17.01
N ALA A 64 -21.68 -15.11 16.42
CA ALA A 64 -21.05 -16.31 16.95
C ALA A 64 -19.98 -16.80 15.98
N LEU A 65 -18.88 -17.34 16.52
CA LEU A 65 -17.82 -17.90 15.67
C LEU A 65 -18.17 -19.34 15.25
N THR A 66 -18.02 -19.63 13.99
CA THR A 66 -18.02 -21.00 13.47
C THR A 66 -16.78 -21.76 13.93
N SER A 67 -16.71 -23.09 13.75
CA SER A 67 -15.50 -23.87 14.00
C SER A 67 -14.30 -23.34 13.22
N PHE A 68 -14.51 -22.88 11.97
CA PHE A 68 -13.49 -22.21 11.16
C PHE A 68 -13.08 -20.86 11.78
N GLY A 69 -14.04 -20.06 12.24
CA GLY A 69 -13.77 -18.78 12.92
C GLY A 69 -12.97 -18.97 14.21
N GLN A 70 -13.30 -19.98 15.02
CA GLN A 70 -12.53 -20.30 16.22
C GLN A 70 -11.07 -20.68 15.87
N MET A 71 -10.85 -21.41 14.78
CA MET A 71 -9.52 -21.76 14.33
C MET A 71 -8.74 -20.53 13.84
N ILE A 72 -9.31 -19.75 12.90
CA ILE A 72 -8.59 -18.65 12.23
C ILE A 72 -8.31 -17.46 13.14
N TYR A 73 -9.21 -17.18 14.11
CA TYR A 73 -9.03 -16.10 15.09
C TYR A 73 -8.40 -16.57 16.40
N SER A 74 -7.92 -17.82 16.47
CA SER A 74 -7.16 -18.31 17.63
C SER A 74 -5.81 -17.60 17.72
N GLY A 75 -5.28 -17.42 18.95
CA GLY A 75 -3.98 -16.78 19.14
C GLY A 75 -2.85 -17.40 18.28
N PRO A 76 -2.70 -18.74 18.26
CA PRO A 76 -1.69 -19.38 17.43
C PRO A 76 -1.86 -19.08 15.92
N ALA A 77 -3.08 -19.13 15.37
CA ALA A 77 -3.32 -18.86 13.96
C ALA A 77 -3.01 -17.39 13.59
N VAL A 78 -3.40 -16.45 14.44
CA VAL A 78 -3.09 -15.02 14.26
C VAL A 78 -1.58 -14.78 14.23
N ILE A 79 -0.81 -15.43 15.13
CA ILE A 79 0.65 -15.33 15.17
C ILE A 79 1.26 -15.92 13.88
N VAL A 80 0.80 -17.08 13.44
CA VAL A 80 1.30 -17.71 12.19
C VAL A 80 0.99 -16.85 10.98
N LEU A 81 -0.21 -16.29 10.87
CA LEU A 81 -0.57 -15.37 9.78
C LEU A 81 0.25 -14.10 9.83
N PHE A 82 0.46 -13.51 11.00
CA PHE A 82 1.28 -12.30 11.16
C PHE A 82 2.75 -12.57 10.76
N LEU A 83 3.36 -13.62 11.28
CA LEU A 83 4.74 -13.98 10.94
C LEU A 83 4.86 -14.40 9.47
N GLY A 84 3.87 -15.08 8.92
CA GLY A 84 3.81 -15.46 7.51
C GLY A 84 3.73 -14.25 6.58
N THR A 85 2.86 -13.29 6.88
CA THR A 85 2.75 -12.04 6.09
C THR A 85 4.02 -11.21 6.20
N LEU A 86 4.60 -11.07 7.40
CA LEU A 86 5.88 -10.38 7.60
C LEU A 86 7.00 -11.07 6.83
N GLY A 87 7.09 -12.40 6.91
CA GLY A 87 8.06 -13.18 6.16
C GLY A 87 7.94 -13.03 4.65
N LEU A 88 6.71 -12.99 4.12
CA LEU A 88 6.46 -12.78 2.68
C LEU A 88 6.93 -11.41 2.20
N VAL A 89 6.64 -10.35 2.94
CA VAL A 89 7.13 -8.99 2.59
C VAL A 89 8.65 -8.93 2.59
N VAL A 90 9.29 -9.48 3.63
CA VAL A 90 10.75 -9.53 3.73
C VAL A 90 11.34 -10.35 2.58
N LEU A 91 10.75 -11.52 2.28
CA LEU A 91 11.19 -12.39 1.18
C LEU A 91 11.10 -11.68 -0.17
N ILE A 92 9.98 -11.03 -0.47
CA ILE A 92 9.79 -10.29 -1.73
C ILE A 92 10.84 -9.18 -1.81
N SER A 93 10.95 -8.34 -0.77
CA SER A 93 11.86 -7.19 -0.76
C SER A 93 13.32 -7.61 -0.91
N TRP A 94 13.74 -8.68 -0.21
CA TRP A 94 15.12 -9.13 -0.24
C TRP A 94 15.50 -9.88 -1.54
N ARG A 95 14.52 -10.59 -2.13
CA ARG A 95 14.77 -11.43 -3.32
C ARG A 95 14.35 -10.77 -4.63
N ILE A 96 13.83 -9.56 -4.62
CA ILE A 96 13.22 -8.91 -5.80
C ILE A 96 14.16 -8.90 -7.00
N ASP A 97 15.46 -8.65 -6.80
CA ASP A 97 16.46 -8.59 -7.88
C ASP A 97 16.72 -9.95 -8.55
N LYS A 98 16.37 -11.04 -7.88
CA LYS A 98 16.55 -12.41 -8.37
C LYS A 98 15.26 -13.04 -8.91
N LEU A 99 14.10 -12.44 -8.58
CA LEU A 99 12.80 -12.97 -8.99
C LEU A 99 12.48 -12.54 -10.43
N GLN A 100 11.74 -13.38 -11.14
CA GLN A 100 11.07 -12.94 -12.35
C GLN A 100 9.87 -12.06 -12.01
N PRO A 101 9.51 -11.04 -12.83
CA PRO A 101 8.39 -10.15 -12.55
C PRO A 101 7.06 -10.88 -12.28
N ALA A 102 6.77 -11.94 -13.03
CA ALA A 102 5.58 -12.76 -12.84
C ALA A 102 5.56 -13.46 -11.48
N THR A 103 6.69 -14.03 -11.05
CA THR A 103 6.83 -14.67 -9.74
C THR A 103 6.70 -13.65 -8.61
N ALA A 104 7.32 -12.47 -8.74
CA ALA A 104 7.20 -11.40 -7.78
C ALA A 104 5.74 -10.93 -7.63
N LEU A 105 5.02 -10.77 -8.76
CA LEU A 105 3.61 -10.42 -8.75
C LEU A 105 2.75 -11.50 -8.07
N THR A 106 3.00 -12.78 -8.37
CA THR A 106 2.30 -13.89 -7.72
C THR A 106 2.52 -13.88 -6.20
N LEU A 107 3.75 -13.70 -5.74
CA LEU A 107 4.07 -13.59 -4.31
C LEU A 107 3.38 -12.38 -3.66
N PHE A 108 3.31 -11.25 -4.36
CA PHE A 108 2.56 -10.08 -3.89
C PHE A 108 1.06 -10.39 -3.77
N MET A 109 0.45 -11.10 -4.73
CA MET A 109 -0.96 -11.50 -4.63
C MET A 109 -1.19 -12.51 -3.49
N VAL A 110 -0.28 -13.47 -3.28
CA VAL A 110 -0.34 -14.39 -2.13
C VAL A 110 -0.27 -13.60 -0.81
N TYR A 111 0.63 -12.61 -0.74
CA TYR A 111 0.72 -11.71 0.41
C TYR A 111 -0.59 -10.94 0.65
N ALA A 112 -1.17 -10.35 -0.40
CA ALA A 112 -2.43 -9.62 -0.32
C ALA A 112 -3.59 -10.52 0.15
N GLY A 113 -3.66 -11.77 -0.32
CA GLY A 113 -4.62 -12.76 0.15
C GLY A 113 -4.42 -13.15 1.63
N ALA A 114 -3.18 -13.42 2.03
CA ALA A 114 -2.84 -13.74 3.42
C ALA A 114 -3.16 -12.57 4.38
N LEU A 115 -2.88 -11.33 3.94
CA LEU A 115 -3.27 -10.15 4.70
C LEU A 115 -4.80 -10.00 4.77
N GLY A 116 -5.53 -10.36 3.71
CA GLY A 116 -6.99 -10.41 3.72
C GLY A 116 -7.55 -11.36 4.79
N LEU A 117 -6.96 -12.56 4.94
CA LEU A 117 -7.32 -13.48 6.03
C LEU A 117 -7.16 -12.81 7.40
N MET A 118 -6.02 -12.14 7.62
CA MET A 118 -5.75 -11.46 8.88
C MET A 118 -6.69 -10.26 9.12
N LEU A 119 -6.94 -9.46 8.09
CA LEU A 119 -7.81 -8.29 8.18
C LEU A 119 -9.31 -8.62 8.26
N SER A 120 -9.72 -9.87 8.04
CA SER A 120 -11.11 -10.28 8.24
C SER A 120 -11.63 -9.99 9.66
N SER A 121 -10.73 -9.98 10.65
CA SER A 121 -11.05 -9.63 12.04
C SER A 121 -11.57 -8.20 12.24
N ILE A 122 -11.31 -7.28 11.32
CA ILE A 122 -11.83 -5.90 11.43
C ILE A 122 -13.36 -5.86 11.39
N PHE A 123 -14.00 -6.79 10.67
CA PHE A 123 -15.45 -6.92 10.61
C PHE A 123 -16.08 -7.37 11.94
N LEU A 124 -15.30 -7.95 12.86
CA LEU A 124 -15.75 -8.25 14.22
C LEU A 124 -15.78 -6.98 15.09
N THR A 125 -14.89 -6.03 14.81
CA THR A 125 -14.69 -4.85 15.66
C THR A 125 -15.46 -3.63 15.15
N TYR A 126 -15.57 -3.46 13.85
CA TYR A 126 -16.18 -2.28 13.22
C TYR A 126 -17.42 -2.65 12.42
N THR A 127 -18.34 -1.70 12.27
CA THR A 127 -19.52 -1.88 11.45
C THR A 127 -19.15 -1.89 9.97
N GLY A 128 -19.85 -2.69 9.16
CA GLY A 128 -19.60 -2.76 7.71
C GLY A 128 -19.77 -1.40 7.02
N THR A 129 -20.75 -0.60 7.44
CA THR A 129 -20.97 0.78 6.94
C THR A 129 -19.77 1.67 7.23
N SER A 130 -19.18 1.56 8.44
CA SER A 130 -18.01 2.34 8.82
C SER A 130 -16.77 1.92 8.04
N ILE A 131 -16.55 0.62 7.87
CA ILE A 131 -15.45 0.08 7.05
C ILE A 131 -15.53 0.63 5.62
N THR A 132 -16.71 0.56 4.99
CA THR A 132 -16.92 1.06 3.63
C THR A 132 -16.70 2.56 3.54
N ARG A 133 -17.27 3.35 4.45
CA ARG A 133 -17.09 4.81 4.49
C ARG A 133 -15.63 5.20 4.61
N VAL A 134 -14.91 4.61 5.57
CA VAL A 134 -13.49 4.91 5.82
C VAL A 134 -12.62 4.43 4.65
N PHE A 135 -12.96 3.30 4.02
CA PHE A 135 -12.26 2.83 2.83
C PHE A 135 -12.28 3.85 1.70
N PHE A 136 -13.45 4.40 1.37
CA PHE A 136 -13.55 5.42 0.32
C PHE A 136 -12.87 6.74 0.69
N ILE A 137 -12.93 7.17 1.96
CA ILE A 137 -12.19 8.34 2.44
C ILE A 137 -10.68 8.10 2.30
N SER A 138 -10.20 6.93 2.71
CA SER A 138 -8.78 6.56 2.57
C SER A 138 -8.35 6.51 1.10
N ALA A 139 -9.19 5.95 0.23
CA ALA A 139 -8.90 5.88 -1.21
C ALA A 139 -8.82 7.27 -1.85
N ALA A 140 -9.74 8.18 -1.51
CA ALA A 140 -9.70 9.56 -1.98
C ALA A 140 -8.46 10.31 -1.46
N SER A 141 -8.15 10.17 -0.17
CA SER A 141 -6.96 10.78 0.46
C SER A 141 -5.67 10.25 -0.17
N PHE A 142 -5.56 8.93 -0.31
CA PHE A 142 -4.42 8.27 -0.97
C PHE A 142 -4.25 8.76 -2.41
N GLY A 143 -5.34 8.80 -3.19
CA GLY A 143 -5.30 9.27 -4.57
C GLY A 143 -4.83 10.73 -4.69
N ALA A 144 -5.31 11.62 -3.82
CA ALA A 144 -4.88 13.02 -3.79
C ALA A 144 -3.40 13.18 -3.42
N LEU A 145 -2.95 12.45 -2.38
CA LEU A 145 -1.56 12.50 -1.90
C LEU A 145 -0.59 11.88 -2.92
N SER A 146 -0.98 10.78 -3.54
CA SER A 146 -0.20 10.14 -4.58
C SER A 146 -0.13 11.03 -5.84
N LEU A 147 -1.21 11.69 -6.24
CA LEU A 147 -1.19 12.67 -7.33
C LEU A 147 -0.27 13.85 -7.00
N TYR A 148 -0.27 14.33 -5.76
CA TYR A 148 0.66 15.36 -5.31
C TYR A 148 2.11 14.88 -5.42
N GLY A 149 2.44 13.68 -4.91
CA GLY A 149 3.79 13.10 -5.02
C GLY A 149 4.25 12.91 -6.47
N TYR A 150 3.33 12.52 -7.37
CA TYR A 150 3.61 12.38 -8.80
C TYR A 150 3.89 13.69 -9.51
N THR A 151 3.16 14.77 -9.16
CA THR A 151 3.21 16.06 -9.88
C THR A 151 4.14 17.09 -9.28
N THR A 152 4.45 17.00 -7.98
CA THR A 152 5.29 17.99 -7.31
C THR A 152 6.69 18.05 -7.89
N GLN A 153 7.23 19.28 -7.97
CA GLN A 153 8.62 19.56 -8.34
C GLN A 153 9.53 19.71 -7.11
N ARG A 154 8.94 19.71 -5.91
CA ARG A 154 9.71 19.81 -4.67
C ARG A 154 10.26 18.43 -4.30
N ASP A 155 11.50 18.36 -3.89
CA ASP A 155 12.09 17.16 -3.32
C ASP A 155 11.44 16.86 -1.96
N LEU A 156 10.77 15.71 -1.88
CA LEU A 156 10.12 15.25 -0.65
C LEU A 156 11.04 14.37 0.22
N SER A 157 12.28 14.08 -0.20
CA SER A 157 13.20 13.20 0.51
C SER A 157 13.50 13.64 1.95
N PRO A 158 13.66 14.96 2.25
CA PRO A 158 13.85 15.39 3.64
C PRO A 158 12.64 15.10 4.52
N ILE A 159 11.43 15.30 3.98
CA ILE A 159 10.17 14.99 4.68
C ILE A 159 10.03 13.48 4.83
N GLY A 160 10.31 12.71 3.79
CA GLY A 160 10.27 11.25 3.81
C GLY A 160 11.19 10.65 4.87
N SER A 161 12.42 11.15 4.98
CA SER A 161 13.37 10.72 6.01
C SER A 161 12.87 11.02 7.42
N PHE A 162 12.27 12.17 7.64
CA PHE A 162 11.63 12.53 8.92
C PHE A 162 10.44 11.60 9.24
N LEU A 163 9.59 11.32 8.25
CA LEU A 163 8.44 10.43 8.42
C LEU A 163 8.85 8.97 8.70
N MET A 164 9.95 8.50 8.11
CA MET A 164 10.52 7.17 8.40
C MET A 164 11.00 7.08 9.86
N MET A 165 11.63 8.12 10.39
CA MET A 165 11.95 8.18 11.84
C MET A 165 10.68 8.19 12.68
N GLY A 166 9.68 8.97 12.27
CA GLY A 166 8.36 8.99 12.90
C GLY A 166 7.67 7.62 12.90
N LEU A 167 7.80 6.86 11.81
CA LEU A 167 7.27 5.49 11.70
C LEU A 167 7.91 4.54 12.71
N ILE A 168 9.22 4.62 12.90
CA ILE A 168 9.92 3.83 13.93
C ILE A 168 9.38 4.19 15.32
N GLY A 169 9.25 5.49 15.61
CA GLY A 169 8.67 5.97 16.87
C GLY A 169 7.22 5.50 17.07
N LEU A 170 6.42 5.49 15.99
CA LEU A 170 5.05 5.01 16.00
C LEU A 170 4.98 3.51 16.33
N ILE A 171 5.87 2.69 15.74
CA ILE A 171 5.96 1.25 16.02
C ILE A 171 6.32 1.02 17.48
N ILE A 172 7.30 1.74 18.02
CA ILE A 172 7.67 1.66 19.45
C ILE A 172 6.48 2.05 20.33
N ALA A 173 5.79 3.14 20.00
CA ALA A 173 4.61 3.59 20.74
C ALA A 173 3.47 2.55 20.70
N MET A 174 3.26 1.87 19.57
CA MET A 174 2.29 0.78 19.47
C MET A 174 2.66 -0.40 20.39
N VAL A 175 3.93 -0.81 20.38
CA VAL A 175 4.42 -1.89 21.25
C VAL A 175 4.24 -1.51 22.72
N VAL A 176 4.62 -0.30 23.11
CA VAL A 176 4.43 0.21 24.49
C VAL A 176 2.94 0.23 24.86
N ASN A 177 2.07 0.62 23.93
CA ASN A 177 0.63 0.68 24.22
C ASN A 177 -0.04 -0.70 24.36
N ILE A 178 0.57 -1.78 23.87
CA ILE A 178 0.11 -3.16 24.16
C ILE A 178 0.13 -3.44 25.66
N PHE A 179 1.16 -2.94 26.36
CA PHE A 179 1.32 -3.12 27.81
C PHE A 179 0.55 -2.09 28.61
N LEU A 180 0.54 -0.82 28.17
CA LEU A 180 -0.12 0.28 28.87
C LEU A 180 -1.64 0.27 28.70
N GLN A 181 -2.15 -0.26 27.59
CA GLN A 181 -3.58 -0.28 27.22
C GLN A 181 -4.26 1.10 27.36
N SER A 182 -3.51 2.17 27.11
CA SER A 182 -3.97 3.56 27.28
C SER A 182 -4.81 4.01 26.08
N GLY A 183 -6.07 4.37 26.35
CA GLY A 183 -6.97 4.92 25.33
C GLY A 183 -6.45 6.24 24.72
N PRO A 184 -6.03 7.25 25.54
CA PRO A 184 -5.44 8.48 25.02
C PRO A 184 -4.20 8.25 24.16
N LEU A 185 -3.29 7.36 24.59
CA LEU A 185 -2.12 7.02 23.80
C LEU A 185 -2.52 6.34 22.48
N GLY A 186 -3.51 5.43 22.51
CA GLY A 186 -4.06 4.79 21.32
C GLY A 186 -4.65 5.80 20.31
N PHE A 187 -5.30 6.86 20.80
CA PHE A 187 -5.80 7.94 19.97
C PHE A 187 -4.67 8.73 19.30
N VAL A 188 -3.65 9.12 20.06
CA VAL A 188 -2.46 9.83 19.54
C VAL A 188 -1.73 8.98 18.49
N ILE A 189 -1.52 7.68 18.77
CA ILE A 189 -0.93 6.74 17.81
C ILE A 189 -1.73 6.70 16.52
N SER A 190 -3.07 6.68 16.59
CA SER A 190 -3.92 6.63 15.40
C SER A 190 -3.82 7.92 14.58
N ALA A 191 -3.87 9.08 15.23
CA ALA A 191 -3.72 10.37 14.56
C ALA A 191 -2.33 10.52 13.92
N ALA A 192 -1.26 10.19 14.66
CA ALA A 192 0.11 10.23 14.14
C ALA A 192 0.29 9.26 12.96
N GLY A 193 -0.28 8.05 13.03
CA GLY A 193 -0.24 7.06 11.96
C GLY A 193 -0.89 7.58 10.67
N VAL A 194 -2.05 8.21 10.75
CA VAL A 194 -2.70 8.83 9.58
C VAL A 194 -1.78 9.86 8.94
N LEU A 195 -1.18 10.76 9.72
CA LEU A 195 -0.29 11.82 9.19
C LEU A 195 0.99 11.24 8.58
N ILE A 196 1.59 10.25 9.24
CA ILE A 196 2.82 9.60 8.76
C ILE A 196 2.54 8.88 7.43
N PHE A 197 1.53 8.03 7.35
CA PHE A 197 1.25 7.29 6.11
C PHE A 197 0.68 8.17 5.01
N ALA A 198 -0.01 9.25 5.32
CA ALA A 198 -0.36 10.29 4.36
C ALA A 198 0.88 10.91 3.71
N GLY A 199 1.85 11.31 4.51
CA GLY A 199 3.10 11.88 4.00
C GLY A 199 3.97 10.86 3.26
N LEU A 200 4.07 9.62 3.76
CA LEU A 200 4.79 8.51 3.10
C LEU A 200 4.18 8.21 1.73
N THR A 201 2.86 8.18 1.59
CA THR A 201 2.19 8.00 0.29
C THR A 201 2.69 8.98 -0.77
N ALA A 202 2.82 10.27 -0.43
CA ALA A 202 3.31 11.28 -1.37
C ALA A 202 4.81 11.07 -1.69
N TRP A 203 5.62 10.84 -0.67
CA TRP A 203 7.06 10.62 -0.84
C TRP A 203 7.38 9.33 -1.61
N ASP A 204 6.74 8.21 -1.27
CA ASP A 204 6.97 6.94 -1.94
C ASP A 204 6.49 6.98 -3.39
N THR A 205 5.39 7.69 -3.70
CA THR A 205 4.98 7.95 -5.08
C THR A 205 6.04 8.70 -5.86
N GLN A 206 6.63 9.78 -5.27
CA GLN A 206 7.72 10.52 -5.91
C GLN A 206 8.94 9.62 -6.14
N LYS A 207 9.37 8.90 -5.11
CA LYS A 207 10.51 7.97 -5.19
C LYS A 207 10.30 6.89 -6.25
N ILE A 208 9.11 6.29 -6.34
CA ILE A 208 8.78 5.29 -7.34
C ILE A 208 8.83 5.87 -8.75
N LYS A 209 8.31 7.10 -8.95
CA LYS A 209 8.40 7.81 -10.22
C LYS A 209 9.87 8.02 -10.62
N GLU A 210 10.74 8.40 -9.69
CA GLU A 210 12.16 8.64 -9.93
C GLU A 210 12.97 7.36 -10.20
N MET A 211 12.45 6.19 -9.81
CA MET A 211 13.06 4.90 -10.12
C MET A 211 12.90 4.46 -11.58
N TYR A 212 12.06 5.14 -12.38
CA TYR A 212 11.87 4.82 -13.79
C TYR A 212 13.08 5.21 -14.61
N ASP A 213 13.62 4.26 -15.38
CA ASP A 213 14.67 4.48 -16.37
C ASP A 213 14.19 3.91 -17.73
N PRO A 214 14.11 4.73 -18.79
CA PRO A 214 13.67 4.30 -20.10
C PRO A 214 14.65 3.33 -20.79
N ASN A 215 15.90 3.25 -20.32
CA ASN A 215 16.94 2.39 -20.89
C ASN A 215 17.00 0.99 -20.27
N GLU A 216 16.22 0.74 -19.20
CA GLU A 216 16.18 -0.57 -18.55
C GLU A 216 15.37 -1.58 -19.35
N ASP A 217 15.77 -2.86 -19.23
CA ASP A 217 15.00 -3.94 -19.82
C ASP A 217 13.64 -4.12 -19.13
N GLY A 218 12.69 -4.79 -19.82
CA GLY A 218 11.36 -5.02 -19.29
C GLY A 218 11.32 -5.87 -18.01
N THR A 219 12.37 -6.66 -17.73
CA THR A 219 12.50 -7.48 -16.52
C THR A 219 12.78 -6.61 -15.30
N ILE A 220 13.72 -5.68 -15.42
CA ILE A 220 14.06 -4.74 -14.36
C ILE A 220 12.86 -3.82 -14.07
N THR A 221 12.31 -3.20 -15.12
CA THR A 221 11.11 -2.36 -15.02
C THR A 221 9.92 -3.12 -14.41
N GLY A 222 9.75 -4.40 -14.77
CA GLY A 222 8.71 -5.27 -14.21
C GLY A 222 8.89 -5.52 -12.71
N ARG A 223 10.11 -5.80 -12.25
CA ARG A 223 10.45 -5.97 -10.82
C ARG A 223 10.19 -4.68 -10.04
N LYS A 224 10.66 -3.54 -10.56
CA LYS A 224 10.42 -2.21 -9.99
C LYS A 224 8.91 -1.91 -9.89
N SER A 225 8.12 -2.31 -10.91
CA SER A 225 6.67 -2.14 -10.89
C SER A 225 6.00 -2.94 -9.78
N VAL A 226 6.41 -4.18 -9.55
CA VAL A 226 5.85 -5.00 -8.44
C VAL A 226 6.28 -4.45 -7.08
N MET A 227 7.55 -4.03 -6.94
CA MET A 227 8.05 -3.45 -5.69
C MET A 227 7.34 -2.13 -5.37
N GLY A 228 7.19 -1.25 -6.37
CA GLY A 228 6.43 0.00 -6.22
C GLY A 228 4.96 -0.25 -5.85
N ALA A 229 4.33 -1.27 -6.47
CA ALA A 229 2.97 -1.65 -6.12
C ALA A 229 2.86 -2.16 -4.68
N LEU A 230 3.81 -2.98 -4.22
CA LEU A 230 3.85 -3.46 -2.84
C LEU A 230 4.03 -2.29 -1.86
N THR A 231 4.92 -1.34 -2.15
CA THR A 231 5.14 -0.16 -1.31
C THR A 231 3.85 0.67 -1.18
N LEU A 232 3.23 1.07 -2.29
CA LEU A 232 1.99 1.86 -2.27
C LEU A 232 0.81 1.08 -1.67
N TYR A 233 0.78 -0.24 -1.86
CA TYR A 233 -0.21 -1.10 -1.20
C TYR A 233 -0.07 -1.07 0.31
N LEU A 234 1.15 -1.16 0.84
CA LEU A 234 1.43 -1.08 2.28
C LEU A 234 1.04 0.29 2.85
N ASP A 235 1.37 1.37 2.14
CA ASP A 235 0.96 2.72 2.54
C ASP A 235 -0.54 2.85 2.60
N PHE A 236 -1.26 2.37 1.58
CA PHE A 236 -2.71 2.40 1.53
C PHE A 236 -3.35 1.60 2.66
N ILE A 237 -2.93 0.36 2.88
CA ILE A 237 -3.49 -0.50 3.93
C ILE A 237 -3.25 0.10 5.31
N ASN A 238 -2.05 0.61 5.57
CA ASN A 238 -1.75 1.24 6.85
C ASN A 238 -2.54 2.54 7.04
N LEU A 239 -2.61 3.40 6.02
CA LEU A 239 -3.44 4.60 6.06
C LEU A 239 -4.90 4.26 6.36
N PHE A 240 -5.46 3.28 5.66
CA PHE A 240 -6.82 2.80 5.89
C PHE A 240 -7.02 2.29 7.32
N LEU A 241 -6.11 1.47 7.85
CA LEU A 241 -6.23 0.90 9.20
C LEU A 241 -6.13 1.97 10.28
N PHE A 242 -5.23 2.95 10.13
CA PHE A 242 -5.14 4.08 11.06
C PHE A 242 -6.36 5.00 10.97
N MET A 243 -6.87 5.26 9.76
CA MET A 243 -8.12 5.99 9.57
C MET A 243 -9.32 5.24 10.17
N LEU A 244 -9.39 3.92 9.98
CA LEU A 244 -10.46 3.09 10.56
C LEU A 244 -10.39 3.07 12.09
N ARG A 245 -9.18 3.05 12.66
CA ARG A 245 -8.98 3.14 14.11
C ARG A 245 -9.37 4.51 14.67
N PHE A 246 -9.19 5.58 13.89
CA PHE A 246 -9.46 6.95 14.28
C PHE A 246 -10.92 7.37 14.07
N PHE A 247 -11.52 6.99 12.94
CA PHE A 247 -12.87 7.42 12.52
C PHE A 247 -13.91 6.31 12.53
N GLY A 248 -13.50 5.06 12.78
CA GLY A 248 -14.39 3.91 12.66
C GLY A 248 -15.35 3.76 13.83
N ASP A 249 -16.62 3.50 13.51
CA ASP A 249 -17.64 3.16 14.51
C ASP A 249 -17.48 1.68 14.90
N ARG A 250 -17.20 1.45 16.17
CA ARG A 250 -17.12 0.09 16.72
C ARG A 250 -18.51 -0.48 16.97
N ARG A 251 -18.62 -1.79 16.86
CA ARG A 251 -19.85 -2.54 17.21
C ARG A 251 -20.07 -2.59 18.70
#